data_84d43783669f3899a240f7a7b1729d6c
#
_entry.id   84d43783669f3899a240f7a7b1729d6c
#
_cell.length_a   1.000
_cell.length_b   1.000
_cell.length_c   1.000
_cell.angle_alpha   90.00
_cell.angle_beta   90.00
_cell.angle_gamma   90.00
#
_symmetry.space_group_name_H-M   'P 1'
#
loop_
_entity.id
_entity.type
_entity.pdbx_description
1 polymer ?
#
loop_
_entity_poly.entity_id
_entity_poly.type
_entity_poly.pdbx_seq_one_letter_code
_entity_poly.pdbx_strand_id
1 'polypeptide(L)'
;SVIKDAEALAAEAFGAENAFFIVGGTSAAVQGMVMSVCKRGDKIIMPRNVHRSAINALILCGAVPVYVNPQMDHTLGISLGMRVEEVKDAIRRHPDAKAVLVNNPTYYGICSNIREIVRLAHAAGMKVLADEAHGTHFYFGENMPVSAMAAGADLASVSMHKSGGSLTQSSFLLCGPSMNAEHVRQIINLTQTTSGSYLLMVSLDISRKNLALHGKEIFRKVVDLTTYAREE
;
A
#
# COMPACT_ATOMS: atom_id res chain seq x y z
N SER A 1 -23.10 3.71 10.40
CA SER A 1 -23.54 2.38 9.89
C SER A 1 -22.51 1.34 10.27
N VAL A 2 -22.89 0.09 10.35
CA VAL A 2 -21.98 -1.02 10.71
C VAL A 2 -20.69 -1.02 9.88
N ILE A 3 -20.78 -0.77 8.59
CA ILE A 3 -19.59 -0.67 7.72
C ILE A 3 -18.69 0.51 8.11
N LYS A 4 -19.28 1.69 8.34
CA LYS A 4 -18.48 2.85 8.77
C LYS A 4 -17.80 2.64 10.10
N ASP A 5 -18.49 1.98 11.03
CA ASP A 5 -17.95 1.69 12.37
C ASP A 5 -16.79 0.69 12.26
N ALA A 6 -16.92 -0.33 11.41
CA ALA A 6 -15.84 -1.28 11.13
C ALA A 6 -14.65 -0.63 10.41
N GLU A 7 -14.90 0.28 9.46
CA GLU A 7 -13.85 1.06 8.81
C GLU A 7 -13.10 1.99 9.80
N ALA A 8 -13.80 2.58 10.76
CA ALA A 8 -13.18 3.39 11.81
C ALA A 8 -12.27 2.54 12.72
N LEU A 9 -12.71 1.35 13.11
CA LEU A 9 -11.88 0.39 13.85
C LEU A 9 -10.67 -0.10 13.03
N ALA A 10 -10.82 -0.24 11.71
CA ALA A 10 -9.70 -0.56 10.84
C ALA A 10 -8.70 0.60 10.77
N ALA A 11 -9.15 1.83 10.65
CA ALA A 11 -8.29 3.01 10.67
C ALA A 11 -7.47 3.08 11.96
N GLU A 12 -8.10 2.87 13.11
CA GLU A 12 -7.43 2.81 14.41
C GLU A 12 -6.37 1.71 14.45
N ALA A 13 -6.73 0.48 14.04
CA ALA A 13 -5.83 -0.67 14.07
C ALA A 13 -4.59 -0.50 13.19
N PHE A 14 -4.72 0.17 12.05
CA PHE A 14 -3.64 0.44 11.11
C PHE A 14 -2.92 1.79 11.35
N GLY A 15 -3.35 2.59 12.32
CA GLY A 15 -2.80 3.92 12.55
C GLY A 15 -3.01 4.86 11.35
N ALA A 16 -4.12 4.70 10.64
CA ALA A 16 -4.53 5.55 9.52
C ALA A 16 -5.59 6.56 9.97
N GLU A 17 -5.74 7.66 9.24
CA GLU A 17 -6.84 8.62 9.46
C GLU A 17 -8.18 8.02 9.02
N ASN A 18 -8.18 7.33 7.88
CA ASN A 18 -9.34 6.59 7.37
C ASN A 18 -8.90 5.26 6.76
N ALA A 19 -9.80 4.29 6.79
CA ALA A 19 -9.65 3.01 6.10
C ALA A 19 -10.92 2.67 5.35
N PHE A 20 -10.76 2.06 4.18
CA PHE A 20 -11.88 1.66 3.32
C PHE A 20 -11.82 0.17 3.03
N PHE A 21 -12.96 -0.51 3.15
CA PHE A 21 -13.12 -1.88 2.71
C PHE A 21 -13.06 -2.00 1.21
N ILE A 22 -12.20 -2.89 0.72
CA ILE A 22 -12.03 -3.18 -0.71
C ILE A 22 -12.33 -4.65 -0.93
N VAL A 23 -13.32 -4.92 -1.77
CA VAL A 23 -13.77 -6.28 -2.12
C VAL A 23 -13.38 -6.70 -3.54
N GLY A 24 -12.71 -5.83 -4.26
CA GLY A 24 -12.14 -6.07 -5.60
C GLY A 24 -10.64 -6.42 -5.59
N GLY A 25 -10.12 -6.85 -4.45
CA GLY A 25 -8.68 -7.09 -4.24
C GLY A 25 -7.86 -5.82 -4.13
N THR A 26 -6.60 -5.98 -3.76
CA THR A 26 -5.65 -4.85 -3.70
C THR A 26 -5.47 -4.20 -5.08
N SER A 27 -5.79 -4.90 -6.16
CA SER A 27 -5.80 -4.31 -7.50
C SER A 27 -6.75 -3.11 -7.57
N ALA A 28 -7.96 -3.23 -7.03
CA ALA A 28 -8.91 -2.11 -6.97
C ALA A 28 -8.41 -1.01 -6.00
N ALA A 29 -7.76 -1.37 -4.90
CA ALA A 29 -7.17 -0.41 -3.98
C ALA A 29 -6.04 0.40 -4.63
N VAL A 30 -5.12 -0.25 -5.34
CA VAL A 30 -4.02 0.42 -6.07
C VAL A 30 -4.57 1.35 -7.15
N GLN A 31 -5.57 0.90 -7.91
CA GLN A 31 -6.25 1.75 -8.89
C GLN A 31 -6.90 2.96 -8.22
N GLY A 32 -7.60 2.75 -7.11
CA GLY A 32 -8.21 3.81 -6.32
C GLY A 32 -7.17 4.83 -5.80
N MET A 33 -6.01 4.39 -5.33
CA MET A 33 -4.93 5.28 -4.89
C MET A 33 -4.45 6.18 -6.03
N VAL A 34 -4.08 5.59 -7.17
CA VAL A 34 -3.56 6.35 -8.32
C VAL A 34 -4.62 7.34 -8.85
N MET A 35 -5.85 6.89 -9.03
CA MET A 35 -6.95 7.71 -9.54
C MET A 35 -7.41 8.80 -8.56
N SER A 36 -7.13 8.65 -7.26
CA SER A 36 -7.41 9.68 -6.26
C SER A 36 -6.42 10.85 -6.33
N VAL A 37 -5.24 10.66 -6.92
CA VAL A 37 -4.16 11.66 -6.95
C VAL A 37 -3.85 12.14 -8.37
N CYS A 38 -3.98 11.28 -9.37
CA CYS A 38 -3.60 11.55 -10.75
C CYS A 38 -4.80 11.56 -11.69
N LYS A 39 -4.76 12.48 -12.66
CA LYS A 39 -5.66 12.59 -13.80
C LYS A 39 -4.87 12.56 -15.11
N ARG A 40 -5.59 12.63 -16.23
CA ARG A 40 -4.98 12.60 -17.57
C ARG A 40 -3.86 13.64 -17.70
N GLY A 41 -2.68 13.16 -18.10
CA GLY A 41 -1.48 13.96 -18.31
C GLY A 41 -0.63 14.20 -17.06
N ASP A 42 -1.14 13.91 -15.86
CA ASP A 42 -0.34 14.02 -14.64
C ASP A 42 0.76 12.97 -14.62
N LYS A 43 1.95 13.35 -14.17
CA LYS A 43 3.09 12.43 -14.00
C LYS A 43 3.06 11.77 -12.64
N ILE A 44 3.44 10.49 -12.61
CA ILE A 44 3.63 9.71 -11.40
C ILE A 44 4.97 8.97 -11.46
N ILE A 45 5.79 9.16 -10.45
CA ILE A 45 7.08 8.46 -10.29
C ILE A 45 6.79 7.08 -9.70
N MET A 46 7.30 6.02 -10.34
CA MET A 46 7.07 4.65 -9.89
C MET A 46 8.20 3.71 -10.33
N PRO A 47 8.44 2.60 -9.60
CA PRO A 47 9.41 1.62 -10.02
C PRO A 47 8.89 0.80 -11.21
N ARG A 48 9.79 0.22 -12.01
CA ARG A 48 9.40 -0.63 -13.15
C ARG A 48 8.78 -1.97 -12.72
N ASN A 49 9.08 -2.45 -11.52
CA ASN A 49 8.58 -3.71 -10.97
C ASN A 49 7.26 -3.56 -10.19
N VAL A 50 6.45 -2.58 -10.54
CA VAL A 50 5.10 -2.42 -9.97
C VAL A 50 4.19 -3.59 -10.35
N HIS A 51 3.19 -3.83 -9.49
CA HIS A 51 2.13 -4.76 -9.82
C HIS A 51 1.31 -4.25 -11.03
N ARG A 52 0.79 -5.17 -11.83
CA ARG A 52 -0.03 -4.90 -13.02
C ARG A 52 -1.17 -3.90 -12.76
N SER A 53 -1.75 -3.89 -11.57
CA SER A 53 -2.83 -2.96 -11.18
C SER A 53 -2.41 -1.49 -11.28
N ALA A 54 -1.15 -1.16 -11.00
CA ALA A 54 -0.63 0.19 -11.15
C ALA A 54 -0.60 0.61 -12.63
N ILE A 55 -0.18 -0.27 -13.52
CA ILE A 55 -0.21 -0.03 -14.98
C ILE A 55 -1.66 0.15 -15.46
N ASN A 56 -2.56 -0.72 -15.01
CA ASN A 56 -3.99 -0.59 -15.33
C ASN A 56 -4.56 0.75 -14.86
N ALA A 57 -4.15 1.23 -13.70
CA ALA A 57 -4.58 2.54 -13.20
C ALA A 57 -4.13 3.68 -14.13
N LEU A 58 -2.90 3.63 -14.66
CA LEU A 58 -2.41 4.62 -15.64
C LEU A 58 -3.27 4.64 -16.90
N ILE A 59 -3.65 3.46 -17.39
CA ILE A 59 -4.51 3.33 -18.58
C ILE A 59 -5.88 3.96 -18.29
N LEU A 60 -6.47 3.66 -17.12
CA LEU A 60 -7.78 4.17 -16.74
C LEU A 60 -7.82 5.69 -16.56
N CYS A 61 -6.83 6.29 -15.91
CA CYS A 61 -6.84 7.73 -15.64
C CYS A 61 -6.05 8.56 -16.67
N GLY A 62 -5.23 7.93 -17.49
CA GLY A 62 -4.39 8.62 -18.47
C GLY A 62 -3.17 9.32 -17.86
N ALA A 63 -2.72 8.90 -16.68
CA ALA A 63 -1.50 9.42 -16.07
C ALA A 63 -0.25 8.88 -16.80
N VAL A 64 0.84 9.63 -16.70
CA VAL A 64 2.10 9.37 -17.39
C VAL A 64 3.14 8.86 -16.39
N PRO A 65 3.68 7.64 -16.55
CA PRO A 65 4.67 7.12 -15.64
C PRO A 65 6.05 7.75 -15.87
N VAL A 66 6.72 8.08 -14.78
CA VAL A 66 8.15 8.36 -14.72
C VAL A 66 8.80 7.18 -14.01
N TYR A 67 9.43 6.31 -14.77
CA TYR A 67 9.98 5.08 -14.22
C TYR A 67 11.32 5.30 -13.53
N VAL A 68 11.44 4.71 -12.33
CA VAL A 68 12.68 4.51 -11.59
C VAL A 68 13.06 3.04 -11.72
N ASN A 69 14.31 2.76 -12.08
CA ASN A 69 14.78 1.39 -12.15
C ASN A 69 15.04 0.88 -10.72
N PRO A 70 14.45 -0.27 -10.33
CA PRO A 70 14.78 -0.88 -9.06
C PRO A 70 16.22 -1.38 -9.08
N GLN A 71 16.85 -1.45 -7.92
CA GLN A 71 18.11 -2.16 -7.78
C GLN A 71 17.88 -3.64 -8.10
N MET A 72 18.89 -4.29 -8.67
CA MET A 72 18.85 -5.71 -9.03
C MET A 72 19.88 -6.49 -8.22
N ASP A 73 19.47 -7.62 -7.68
CA ASP A 73 20.41 -8.65 -7.27
C ASP A 73 20.67 -9.55 -8.46
N HIS A 74 21.86 -9.42 -9.05
CA HIS A 74 22.23 -10.18 -10.25
C HIS A 74 22.51 -11.65 -9.98
N THR A 75 22.80 -12.02 -8.72
CA THR A 75 23.04 -13.42 -8.32
C THR A 75 21.73 -14.19 -8.26
N LEU A 76 20.73 -13.58 -7.67
CA LEU A 76 19.39 -14.16 -7.51
C LEU A 76 18.46 -13.86 -8.68
N GLY A 77 18.80 -12.89 -9.53
CA GLY A 77 17.96 -12.44 -10.63
C GLY A 77 16.68 -11.75 -10.20
N ILE A 78 16.65 -11.13 -9.01
CA ILE A 78 15.46 -10.47 -8.45
C ILE A 78 15.63 -8.96 -8.40
N SER A 79 14.51 -8.25 -8.53
CA SER A 79 14.46 -6.81 -8.29
C SER A 79 14.32 -6.52 -6.80
N LEU A 80 15.10 -5.55 -6.34
CA LEU A 80 15.10 -5.04 -4.97
C LEU A 80 14.20 -3.80 -4.85
N GLY A 81 14.31 -3.08 -3.73
CA GLY A 81 13.56 -1.83 -3.51
C GLY A 81 14.03 -0.66 -4.35
N MET A 82 13.31 0.45 -4.26
CA MET A 82 13.70 1.72 -4.87
C MET A 82 14.85 2.35 -4.09
N ARG A 83 15.87 2.81 -4.81
CA ARG A 83 16.97 3.58 -4.22
C ARG A 83 16.54 5.02 -4.00
N VAL A 84 16.88 5.57 -2.86
CA VAL A 84 16.54 6.96 -2.48
C VAL A 84 17.14 7.96 -3.50
N GLU A 85 18.36 7.74 -3.95
CA GLU A 85 19.05 8.59 -4.92
C GLU A 85 18.33 8.63 -6.26
N GLU A 86 17.82 7.50 -6.73
CA GLU A 86 17.07 7.41 -7.98
C GLU A 86 15.72 8.14 -7.88
N VAL A 87 15.05 8.02 -6.72
CA VAL A 87 13.81 8.76 -6.45
C VAL A 87 14.08 10.26 -6.40
N LYS A 88 15.12 10.69 -5.70
CA LYS A 88 15.55 12.09 -5.60
C LYS A 88 15.86 12.67 -6.98
N ASP A 89 16.55 11.93 -7.83
CA ASP A 89 16.86 12.35 -9.19
C ASP A 89 15.60 12.45 -10.06
N ALA A 90 14.68 11.49 -9.94
CA ALA A 90 13.41 11.52 -10.66
C ALA A 90 12.56 12.74 -10.25
N ILE A 91 12.48 13.05 -8.96
CA ILE A 91 11.79 14.24 -8.44
C ILE A 91 12.43 15.52 -9.01
N ARG A 92 13.75 15.59 -9.02
CA ARG A 92 14.48 16.75 -9.56
C ARG A 92 14.21 16.96 -11.06
N ARG A 93 14.17 15.88 -11.85
CA ARG A 93 13.91 15.93 -13.30
C ARG A 93 12.43 16.17 -13.64
N HIS A 94 11.52 15.79 -12.74
CA HIS A 94 10.08 15.89 -12.96
C HIS A 94 9.39 16.55 -11.74
N PRO A 95 9.69 17.84 -11.46
CA PRO A 95 9.13 18.55 -10.30
C PRO A 95 7.60 18.77 -10.43
N ASP A 96 7.04 18.56 -11.60
CA ASP A 96 5.61 18.63 -11.90
C ASP A 96 4.85 17.30 -11.62
N ALA A 97 5.54 16.24 -11.22
CA ALA A 97 4.91 14.98 -10.86
C ALA A 97 3.99 15.14 -9.64
N LYS A 98 2.88 14.40 -9.62
CA LYS A 98 1.86 14.49 -8.56
C LYS A 98 2.10 13.54 -7.41
N ALA A 99 2.71 12.41 -7.71
CA ALA A 99 2.93 11.37 -6.71
C ALA A 99 4.17 10.54 -6.98
N VAL A 100 4.63 9.87 -5.93
CA VAL A 100 5.58 8.76 -5.95
C VAL A 100 4.84 7.51 -5.48
N LEU A 101 4.81 6.46 -6.31
CA LEU A 101 4.31 5.15 -5.91
C LEU A 101 5.48 4.27 -5.49
N VAL A 102 5.36 3.65 -4.32
CA VAL A 102 6.37 2.75 -3.74
C VAL A 102 5.76 1.37 -3.56
N ASN A 103 6.43 0.36 -4.07
CA ASN A 103 6.09 -1.04 -3.79
C ASN A 103 6.90 -1.50 -2.57
N ASN A 104 6.27 -1.58 -1.40
CA ASN A 104 6.97 -1.80 -0.13
C ASN A 104 6.16 -2.65 0.87
N PRO A 105 6.57 -3.90 1.10
CA PRO A 105 7.74 -4.56 0.53
C PRO A 105 7.51 -4.99 -0.93
N THR A 106 8.60 -5.36 -1.61
CA THR A 106 8.49 -6.05 -2.91
C THR A 106 7.93 -7.45 -2.72
N TYR A 107 7.62 -8.14 -3.83
CA TYR A 107 7.19 -9.55 -3.81
C TYR A 107 8.17 -10.46 -3.06
N TYR A 108 9.46 -10.13 -3.09
CA TYR A 108 10.53 -10.88 -2.42
C TYR A 108 10.79 -10.44 -0.97
N GLY A 109 9.96 -9.59 -0.41
CA GLY A 109 10.07 -9.10 0.97
C GLY A 109 11.10 -7.99 1.18
N ILE A 110 11.62 -7.38 0.12
CA ILE A 110 12.61 -6.31 0.22
C ILE A 110 11.92 -4.97 0.42
N CYS A 111 12.35 -4.23 1.44
CA CYS A 111 11.84 -2.90 1.76
C CYS A 111 12.73 -1.79 1.19
N SER A 112 12.09 -0.71 0.75
CA SER A 112 12.74 0.56 0.44
C SER A 112 12.84 1.43 1.70
N ASN A 113 13.71 2.46 1.69
CA ASN A 113 13.71 3.48 2.74
C ASN A 113 12.51 4.43 2.57
N ILE A 114 11.33 3.93 2.90
CA ILE A 114 10.07 4.63 2.67
C ILE A 114 9.99 5.96 3.45
N ARG A 115 10.60 6.07 4.64
CA ARG A 115 10.62 7.33 5.41
C ARG A 115 11.30 8.45 4.63
N GLU A 116 12.45 8.15 4.05
CA GLU A 116 13.20 9.14 3.28
C GLU A 116 12.52 9.47 1.96
N ILE A 117 11.92 8.48 1.30
CA ILE A 117 11.11 8.71 0.08
C ILE A 117 9.93 9.63 0.39
N VAL A 118 9.21 9.40 1.49
CA VAL A 118 8.10 10.26 1.94
C VAL A 118 8.61 11.69 2.18
N ARG A 119 9.72 11.84 2.90
CA ARG A 119 10.31 13.16 3.19
C ARG A 119 10.64 13.92 1.89
N LEU A 120 11.28 13.27 0.94
CA LEU A 120 11.67 13.87 -0.33
C LEU A 120 10.45 14.25 -1.19
N ALA A 121 9.48 13.34 -1.30
CA ALA A 121 8.27 13.58 -2.07
C ALA A 121 7.44 14.72 -1.48
N HIS A 122 7.22 14.73 -0.16
CA HIS A 122 6.48 15.79 0.51
C HIS A 122 7.19 17.15 0.41
N ALA A 123 8.52 17.19 0.50
CA ALA A 123 9.29 18.42 0.30
C ALA A 123 9.11 18.99 -1.12
N ALA A 124 8.81 18.15 -2.09
CA ALA A 124 8.51 18.55 -3.48
C ALA A 124 7.00 18.73 -3.75
N GLY A 125 6.15 18.66 -2.73
CA GLY A 125 4.70 18.81 -2.88
C GLY A 125 3.98 17.60 -3.52
N MET A 126 4.66 16.45 -3.59
CA MET A 126 4.12 15.21 -4.15
C MET A 126 3.50 14.32 -3.08
N LYS A 127 2.47 13.56 -3.44
CA LYS A 127 1.88 12.52 -2.60
C LYS A 127 2.68 11.23 -2.67
N VAL A 128 2.64 10.42 -1.60
CA VAL A 128 3.24 9.07 -1.59
C VAL A 128 2.15 8.03 -1.47
N LEU A 129 2.14 7.12 -2.45
CA LEU A 129 1.23 5.98 -2.56
C LEU A 129 2.04 4.70 -2.31
N ALA A 130 1.66 3.90 -1.32
CA ALA A 130 2.38 2.68 -1.00
C ALA A 130 1.55 1.44 -1.36
N ASP A 131 2.07 0.62 -2.25
CA ASP A 131 1.55 -0.73 -2.44
C ASP A 131 2.20 -1.64 -1.39
N GLU A 132 1.47 -1.88 -0.31
CA GLU A 132 1.84 -2.77 0.80
C GLU A 132 1.10 -4.12 0.72
N ALA A 133 0.81 -4.60 -0.48
CA ALA A 133 0.10 -5.87 -0.64
C ALA A 133 0.74 -7.03 0.15
N HIS A 134 2.03 -6.99 0.38
CA HIS A 134 2.79 -7.98 1.15
C HIS A 134 3.21 -7.49 2.54
N GLY A 135 2.69 -6.36 3.02
CA GLY A 135 3.16 -5.67 4.22
C GLY A 135 2.16 -5.57 5.38
N THR A 136 1.05 -6.30 5.37
CA THR A 136 0.04 -6.24 6.44
C THR A 136 0.64 -6.48 7.84
N HIS A 137 1.61 -7.39 7.95
CA HIS A 137 2.28 -7.72 9.20
C HIS A 137 3.12 -6.58 9.78
N PHE A 138 3.50 -5.59 8.99
CA PHE A 138 4.25 -4.40 9.48
C PHE A 138 3.46 -3.60 10.52
N TYR A 139 2.13 -3.67 10.46
CA TYR A 139 1.25 -2.94 11.36
C TYR A 139 1.02 -3.63 12.70
N PHE A 140 1.23 -4.95 12.78
CA PHE A 140 0.82 -5.76 13.92
C PHE A 140 1.94 -6.57 14.57
N GLY A 141 3.06 -6.79 13.88
CA GLY A 141 4.22 -7.50 14.41
C GLY A 141 5.17 -6.60 15.18
N GLU A 142 5.94 -7.19 16.09
CA GLU A 142 7.04 -6.51 16.78
C GLU A 142 8.32 -6.57 15.93
N ASN A 143 9.14 -5.53 16.01
CA ASN A 143 10.43 -5.44 15.28
C ASN A 143 10.29 -5.59 13.75
N MET A 144 9.15 -5.17 13.22
CA MET A 144 8.87 -5.18 11.79
C MET A 144 9.43 -3.93 11.09
N PRO A 145 9.65 -4.00 9.77
CA PRO A 145 9.91 -2.81 8.98
C PRO A 145 8.81 -1.75 9.18
N VAL A 146 9.15 -0.48 8.98
CA VAL A 146 8.19 0.60 9.12
C VAL A 146 7.06 0.46 8.10
N SER A 147 5.82 0.57 8.56
CA SER A 147 4.64 0.59 7.67
C SER A 147 4.50 1.93 6.95
N ALA A 148 3.77 1.94 5.84
CA ALA A 148 3.53 3.15 5.06
C ALA A 148 2.85 4.26 5.88
N MET A 149 1.83 3.92 6.66
CA MET A 149 1.15 4.91 7.51
C MET A 149 2.10 5.47 8.58
N ALA A 150 2.91 4.63 9.24
CA ALA A 150 3.90 5.09 10.21
C ALA A 150 5.05 5.88 9.58
N ALA A 151 5.33 5.68 8.30
CA ALA A 151 6.29 6.46 7.52
C ALA A 151 5.71 7.81 7.04
N GLY A 152 4.42 8.04 7.15
CA GLY A 152 3.73 9.25 6.71
C GLY A 152 3.28 9.23 5.25
N ALA A 153 3.15 8.06 4.63
CA ALA A 153 2.56 7.96 3.29
C ALA A 153 1.12 8.47 3.27
N ASP A 154 0.71 9.01 2.14
CA ASP A 154 -0.62 9.61 1.98
C ASP A 154 -1.71 8.56 1.76
N LEU A 155 -1.41 7.52 1.01
CA LEU A 155 -2.29 6.37 0.78
C LEU A 155 -1.49 5.06 0.83
N ALA A 156 -2.11 4.01 1.31
CA ALA A 156 -1.54 2.66 1.26
C ALA A 156 -2.61 1.62 0.94
N SER A 157 -2.23 0.57 0.24
CA SER A 157 -3.07 -0.58 -0.03
C SER A 157 -2.50 -1.83 0.63
N VAL A 158 -3.31 -2.57 1.39
CA VAL A 158 -2.89 -3.78 2.08
C VAL A 158 -3.76 -4.98 1.69
N SER A 159 -3.12 -6.09 1.33
CA SER A 159 -3.83 -7.34 1.02
C SER A 159 -4.02 -8.16 2.28
N MET A 160 -5.14 -7.95 2.95
CA MET A 160 -5.48 -8.74 4.14
C MET A 160 -5.56 -10.25 3.86
N HIS A 161 -5.96 -10.62 2.66
CA HIS A 161 -6.05 -12.02 2.23
C HIS A 161 -4.70 -12.72 2.02
N LYS A 162 -3.57 -11.98 1.98
CA LYS A 162 -2.23 -12.59 1.84
C LYS A 162 -1.62 -12.93 3.20
N SER A 163 -1.50 -11.94 4.08
CA SER A 163 -0.84 -12.12 5.39
C SER A 163 -1.69 -11.68 6.58
N GLY A 164 -2.93 -11.27 6.35
CA GLY A 164 -3.85 -10.83 7.40
C GLY A 164 -4.90 -11.85 7.82
N GLY A 165 -5.09 -12.93 7.04
CA GLY A 165 -6.01 -14.02 7.38
C GLY A 165 -7.45 -13.85 6.91
N SER A 166 -7.75 -12.87 6.06
CA SER A 166 -9.08 -12.69 5.48
C SER A 166 -9.28 -13.50 4.20
N LEU A 167 -10.51 -13.58 3.71
CA LEU A 167 -10.84 -14.27 2.47
C LEU A 167 -10.25 -13.58 1.25
N THR A 168 -9.99 -14.33 0.20
CA THR A 168 -9.48 -13.84 -1.09
C THR A 168 -10.29 -12.64 -1.60
N GLN A 169 -9.65 -11.68 -2.24
CA GLN A 169 -10.17 -10.39 -2.74
C GLN A 169 -10.41 -9.33 -1.64
N SER A 170 -10.33 -9.66 -0.38
CA SER A 170 -10.52 -8.69 0.69
C SER A 170 -9.24 -7.92 0.99
N SER A 171 -9.32 -6.61 0.98
CA SER A 171 -8.21 -5.67 1.14
C SER A 171 -8.66 -4.41 1.84
N PHE A 172 -7.70 -3.60 2.31
CA PHE A 172 -7.96 -2.23 2.76
C PHE A 172 -7.23 -1.22 1.87
N LEU A 173 -7.87 -0.08 1.69
CA LEU A 173 -7.20 1.16 1.28
C LEU A 173 -7.14 2.05 2.51
N LEU A 174 -5.91 2.45 2.88
CA LEU A 174 -5.62 3.29 4.05
C LEU A 174 -5.30 4.70 3.60
N CYS A 175 -5.83 5.69 4.32
CA CYS A 175 -5.59 7.10 4.07
C CYS A 175 -4.86 7.74 5.24
N GLY A 176 -3.82 8.50 4.93
CA GLY A 176 -3.20 9.44 5.86
C GLY A 176 -4.00 10.74 5.98
N PRO A 177 -3.62 11.63 6.94
CA PRO A 177 -4.40 12.83 7.26
C PRO A 177 -4.40 13.90 6.16
N SER A 178 -3.47 13.83 5.20
CA SER A 178 -3.37 14.79 4.10
C SER A 178 -4.34 14.54 2.96
N MET A 179 -5.08 13.42 2.97
CA MET A 179 -6.01 13.03 1.92
C MET A 179 -7.44 13.40 2.27
N ASN A 180 -8.18 13.85 1.26
CA ASN A 180 -9.63 14.02 1.39
C ASN A 180 -10.32 12.65 1.27
N ALA A 181 -10.75 12.12 2.40
CA ALA A 181 -11.38 10.79 2.50
C ALA A 181 -12.67 10.68 1.66
N GLU A 182 -13.44 11.76 1.53
CA GLU A 182 -14.66 11.75 0.71
C GLU A 182 -14.33 11.62 -0.77
N HIS A 183 -13.31 12.33 -1.26
CA HIS A 183 -12.82 12.18 -2.62
C HIS A 183 -12.33 10.76 -2.90
N VAL A 184 -11.55 10.18 -1.99
CA VAL A 184 -11.07 8.79 -2.11
C VAL A 184 -12.27 7.82 -2.17
N ARG A 185 -13.28 8.02 -1.31
CA ARG A 185 -14.53 7.23 -1.32
C ARG A 185 -15.25 7.33 -2.67
N GLN A 186 -15.35 8.52 -3.25
CA GLN A 186 -15.97 8.72 -4.56
C GLN A 186 -15.23 7.93 -5.66
N ILE A 187 -13.91 7.96 -5.66
CA ILE A 187 -13.09 7.18 -6.61
C ILE A 187 -13.28 5.67 -6.40
N ILE A 188 -13.28 5.20 -5.16
CA ILE A 188 -13.56 3.79 -4.85
C ILE A 188 -14.93 3.37 -5.40
N ASN A 189 -15.94 4.20 -5.23
CA ASN A 189 -17.31 3.93 -5.70
C ASN A 189 -17.43 3.88 -7.24
N LEU A 190 -16.51 4.51 -7.98
CA LEU A 190 -16.47 4.41 -9.44
C LEU A 190 -15.90 3.07 -9.93
N THR A 191 -15.07 2.41 -9.13
CA THR A 191 -14.30 1.24 -9.55
C THR A 191 -14.73 -0.05 -8.88
N GLN A 192 -15.49 0.03 -7.78
CA GLN A 192 -16.02 -1.14 -7.09
C GLN A 192 -17.48 -1.42 -7.44
N THR A 193 -17.86 -2.66 -7.21
CA THR A 193 -19.27 -3.10 -7.32
C THR A 193 -20.16 -2.34 -6.32
N THR A 194 -21.37 -2.04 -6.71
CA THR A 194 -22.43 -1.51 -5.83
C THR A 194 -23.05 -2.59 -4.94
N SER A 195 -22.77 -3.87 -5.22
CA SER A 195 -23.28 -5.05 -4.52
C SER A 195 -22.13 -5.80 -3.83
N GLY A 196 -21.39 -5.10 -2.98
CA GLY A 196 -20.24 -5.68 -2.27
C GLY A 196 -20.61 -6.90 -1.43
N SER A 197 -19.75 -7.93 -1.47
CA SER A 197 -19.93 -9.15 -0.70
C SER A 197 -19.79 -8.89 0.81
N TYR A 198 -20.88 -9.05 1.55
CA TYR A 198 -20.84 -8.98 3.02
C TYR A 198 -19.94 -10.05 3.63
N LEU A 199 -19.82 -11.22 3.00
CA LEU A 199 -18.91 -12.27 3.46
C LEU A 199 -17.46 -11.80 3.46
N LEU A 200 -17.03 -11.11 2.41
CA LEU A 200 -15.69 -10.53 2.33
C LEU A 200 -15.49 -9.40 3.35
N MET A 201 -16.46 -8.52 3.52
CA MET A 201 -16.40 -7.43 4.49
C MET A 201 -16.35 -7.95 5.93
N VAL A 202 -17.15 -8.96 6.27
CA VAL A 202 -17.10 -9.62 7.59
C VAL A 202 -15.75 -10.28 7.82
N SER A 203 -15.20 -10.97 6.81
CA SER A 203 -13.88 -11.59 6.94
C SER A 203 -12.77 -10.55 7.19
N LEU A 204 -12.85 -9.39 6.55
CA LEU A 204 -11.94 -8.26 6.80
C LEU A 204 -12.00 -7.79 8.24
N ASP A 205 -13.20 -7.54 8.76
CA ASP A 205 -13.36 -7.03 10.12
C ASP A 205 -12.96 -8.05 11.19
N ILE A 206 -13.29 -9.32 10.99
CA ILE A 206 -12.84 -10.40 11.88
C ILE A 206 -11.32 -10.50 11.89
N SER A 207 -10.69 -10.49 10.71
CA SER A 207 -9.23 -10.56 10.59
C SER A 207 -8.54 -9.35 11.20
N ARG A 208 -9.06 -8.13 10.94
CA ARG A 208 -8.60 -6.90 11.58
C ARG A 208 -8.65 -7.01 13.11
N LYS A 209 -9.79 -7.45 13.65
CA LYS A 209 -9.97 -7.64 15.10
C LYS A 209 -8.97 -8.66 15.66
N ASN A 210 -8.79 -9.80 14.99
CA ASN A 210 -7.86 -10.83 15.42
C ASN A 210 -6.42 -10.29 15.46
N LEU A 211 -5.99 -9.56 14.42
CA LEU A 211 -4.64 -8.97 14.38
C LEU A 211 -4.48 -7.85 15.41
N ALA A 212 -5.48 -7.02 15.62
CA ALA A 212 -5.43 -5.97 16.65
C ALA A 212 -5.25 -6.54 18.07
N LEU A 213 -5.87 -7.69 18.37
CA LEU A 213 -5.81 -8.33 19.68
C LEU A 213 -4.62 -9.28 19.84
N HIS A 214 -4.23 -10.00 18.79
CA HIS A 214 -3.29 -11.12 18.86
C HIS A 214 -2.12 -11.03 17.88
N GLY A 215 -2.02 -9.95 17.08
CA GLY A 215 -1.06 -9.83 16.00
C GLY A 215 0.39 -9.98 16.44
N LYS A 216 0.76 -9.42 17.60
CA LYS A 216 2.11 -9.55 18.16
C LYS A 216 2.49 -11.01 18.40
N GLU A 217 1.60 -11.78 19.03
CA GLU A 217 1.83 -13.20 19.29
C GLU A 217 1.88 -14.01 17.99
N ILE A 218 0.94 -13.76 17.07
CA ILE A 218 0.86 -14.45 15.79
C ILE A 218 2.14 -14.23 14.98
N PHE A 219 2.57 -12.99 14.81
CA PHE A 219 3.75 -12.69 13.99
C PHE A 219 5.07 -13.02 14.68
N ARG A 220 5.14 -13.05 16.02
CA ARG A 220 6.30 -13.59 16.73
C ARG A 220 6.55 -15.05 16.34
N LYS A 221 5.51 -15.89 16.36
CA LYS A 221 5.62 -17.30 15.92
C LYS A 221 6.11 -17.41 14.46
N VAL A 222 5.62 -16.54 13.57
CA VAL A 222 6.06 -16.52 12.17
C VAL A 222 7.52 -16.10 12.07
N VAL A 223 7.97 -15.10 12.82
CA VAL A 223 9.37 -14.65 12.85
C VAL A 223 10.26 -15.78 13.35
N ASP A 224 9.90 -16.45 14.44
CA ASP A 224 10.68 -17.56 15.00
C ASP A 224 10.84 -18.69 13.98
N LEU A 225 9.76 -19.08 13.30
CA LEU A 225 9.80 -20.11 12.25
C LEU A 225 10.64 -19.70 11.04
N THR A 226 10.54 -18.44 10.60
CA THR A 226 11.31 -17.95 9.45
C THR A 226 12.80 -17.77 9.79
N THR A 227 13.12 -17.44 11.03
CA THR A 227 14.50 -17.40 11.52
C THR A 227 15.11 -18.79 11.50
N TYR A 228 14.42 -19.75 12.10
CA TYR A 228 14.85 -21.17 12.06
C TYR A 228 15.08 -21.66 10.61
N ALA A 229 14.13 -21.40 9.72
CA ALA A 229 14.24 -21.84 8.31
C ALA A 229 15.38 -21.18 7.51
N ARG A 230 15.96 -20.07 8.01
CA ARG A 230 17.13 -19.42 7.38
C ARG A 230 18.46 -19.93 7.92
N GLU A 231 18.45 -20.52 9.12
CA GLU A 231 19.62 -21.08 9.78
C GLU A 231 19.93 -22.51 9.34
N GLU A 232 18.93 -23.25 8.85
CA GLU A 232 19.04 -24.57 8.25
C GLU A 232 19.41 -24.51 6.75
#